data_d5c81278b86456238f4df3c24c37a7d6
#
_entry.id   d5c81278b86456238f4df3c24c37a7d6
#
_cell.length_a   1.000
_cell.length_b   1.000
_cell.length_c   1.000
_cell.angle_alpha   90.00
_cell.angle_beta   90.00
_cell.angle_gamma   90.00
#
_symmetry.space_group_name_H-M   'P 1'
#
loop_
_entity.id
_entity.type
_entity.pdbx_description
1 polymer ?
#
loop_
_entity_poly.entity_id
_entity_poly.type
_entity_poly.pdbx_seq_one_letter_code
_entity_poly.pdbx_strand_id
1 'polypeptide(L)'
;VGGMSTAPYLSTMISEKIEVARIINAIKIIQRTTNLPISVDTCRAAVAKEVLELGVDIINDVTGLKYDTMMPKIIERFCPSLILCAYSKKIITGNQLQETKQLLKKSLEIAKTAKIPRTKIVLDPAIGFFRKKGRNPF
;
A
#
# COMPACT_ATOMS: atom_id res chain seq x y z
N VAL A 1 -8.90 4.77 -2.26
CA VAL A 1 -9.67 3.93 -3.21
C VAL A 1 -8.96 2.60 -3.38
N GLY A 2 -9.67 1.46 -3.35
CA GLY A 2 -9.11 0.13 -3.59
C GLY A 2 -9.98 -0.67 -4.54
N GLY A 3 -9.37 -1.46 -5.42
CA GLY A 3 -10.06 -2.38 -6.34
C GLY A 3 -10.21 -3.79 -5.79
N MET A 4 -9.42 -4.11 -4.77
CA MET A 4 -9.38 -5.40 -4.09
C MET A 4 -9.35 -5.17 -2.58
N SER A 5 -9.95 -6.06 -1.80
CA SER A 5 -9.84 -5.99 -0.33
C SER A 5 -8.44 -6.42 0.09
N THR A 6 -7.80 -5.60 0.92
CA THR A 6 -6.51 -5.90 1.57
C THR A 6 -6.69 -6.33 3.03
N ALA A 7 -7.95 -6.52 3.45
CA ALA A 7 -8.27 -6.96 4.81
C ALA A 7 -7.57 -8.29 5.15
N PRO A 8 -7.09 -8.46 6.38
CA PRO A 8 -6.35 -9.66 6.78
C PRO A 8 -7.22 -10.93 6.89
N TYR A 9 -8.52 -10.81 6.68
CA TYR A 9 -9.50 -11.87 6.75
C TYR A 9 -10.54 -11.69 5.65
N LEU A 10 -11.06 -12.81 5.14
CA LEU A 10 -12.12 -12.85 4.11
C LEU A 10 -11.78 -12.09 2.80
N SER A 11 -10.53 -11.73 2.58
CA SER A 11 -10.12 -11.12 1.32
C SER A 11 -9.83 -12.21 0.28
N THR A 12 -10.29 -11.96 -0.94
CA THR A 12 -10.04 -12.84 -2.09
C THR A 12 -9.17 -12.12 -3.10
N MET A 13 -8.11 -12.77 -3.53
CA MET A 13 -7.27 -12.24 -4.61
C MET A 13 -8.04 -12.26 -5.92
N ILE A 14 -8.10 -11.11 -6.57
CA ILE A 14 -8.66 -10.96 -7.93
C ILE A 14 -7.53 -10.80 -8.94
N SER A 15 -7.82 -10.96 -10.22
CA SER A 15 -6.82 -10.71 -11.27
C SER A 15 -6.47 -9.21 -11.35
N GLU A 16 -5.23 -8.91 -11.79
CA GLU A 16 -4.79 -7.51 -11.98
C GLU A 16 -5.70 -6.74 -12.92
N LYS A 17 -6.16 -7.38 -14.01
CA LYS A 17 -7.09 -6.76 -14.96
C LYS A 17 -8.38 -6.29 -14.30
N ILE A 18 -8.95 -7.11 -13.40
CA ILE A 18 -10.18 -6.75 -12.68
C ILE A 18 -9.90 -5.61 -11.70
N GLU A 19 -8.78 -5.67 -10.98
CA GLU A 19 -8.38 -4.61 -10.03
C GLU A 19 -8.20 -3.28 -10.75
N VAL A 20 -7.41 -3.25 -11.83
CA VAL A 20 -7.19 -2.07 -12.67
C VAL A 20 -8.52 -1.50 -13.18
N ALA A 21 -9.39 -2.33 -13.77
CA ALA A 21 -10.65 -1.85 -14.32
C ALA A 21 -11.55 -1.18 -13.26
N ARG A 22 -11.62 -1.77 -12.06
CA ARG A 22 -12.39 -1.21 -10.94
C ARG A 22 -11.84 0.14 -10.48
N ILE A 23 -10.52 0.21 -10.29
CA ILE A 23 -9.87 1.43 -9.79
C ILE A 23 -9.94 2.56 -10.79
N ILE A 24 -9.62 2.31 -12.06
CA ILE A 24 -9.64 3.34 -13.11
C ILE A 24 -11.01 4.00 -13.21
N ASN A 25 -12.08 3.21 -13.22
CA ASN A 25 -13.44 3.74 -13.29
C ASN A 25 -13.75 4.62 -12.08
N ALA A 26 -13.40 4.18 -10.88
CA ALA A 26 -13.61 4.94 -9.65
C ALA A 26 -12.80 6.26 -9.66
N ILE A 27 -11.52 6.23 -10.05
CA ILE A 27 -10.65 7.41 -10.12
C ILE A 27 -11.23 8.45 -11.09
N LYS A 28 -11.64 8.05 -12.29
CA LYS A 28 -12.22 8.95 -13.28
C LYS A 28 -13.49 9.66 -12.79
N ILE A 29 -14.32 8.98 -12.00
CA ILE A 29 -15.50 9.57 -11.37
C ILE A 29 -15.08 10.56 -10.29
N ILE A 30 -14.16 10.18 -9.39
CA ILE A 30 -13.70 11.03 -8.29
C ILE A 30 -13.05 12.31 -8.82
N GLN A 31 -12.17 12.21 -9.83
CA GLN A 31 -11.50 13.37 -10.43
C GLN A 31 -12.46 14.39 -11.05
N ARG A 32 -13.67 13.96 -11.42
CA ARG A 32 -14.72 14.86 -11.93
C ARG A 32 -15.52 15.56 -10.81
N THR A 33 -15.46 15.03 -9.61
CA THR A 33 -16.30 15.48 -8.48
C THR A 33 -15.53 16.28 -7.43
N THR A 34 -14.18 16.12 -7.37
CA THR A 34 -13.36 16.79 -6.37
C THR A 34 -11.93 16.99 -6.85
N ASN A 35 -11.26 18.01 -6.29
CA ASN A 35 -9.82 18.26 -6.47
C ASN A 35 -8.99 17.80 -5.26
N LEU A 36 -9.58 16.99 -4.37
CA LEU A 36 -8.85 16.44 -3.23
C LEU A 36 -7.82 15.41 -3.69
N PRO A 37 -6.70 15.27 -2.97
CA PRO A 37 -5.72 14.22 -3.26
C PRO A 37 -6.35 12.83 -3.22
N ILE A 38 -5.97 11.98 -4.18
CA ILE A 38 -6.47 10.62 -4.30
C ILE A 38 -5.40 9.64 -3.81
N SER A 39 -5.77 8.82 -2.83
CA SER A 39 -4.97 7.68 -2.37
C SER A 39 -5.52 6.37 -2.92
N VAL A 40 -4.65 5.57 -3.53
CA VAL A 40 -5.00 4.23 -4.03
C VAL A 40 -4.33 3.17 -3.18
N ASP A 41 -5.16 2.21 -2.72
CA ASP A 41 -4.73 1.03 -1.97
C ASP A 41 -4.42 -0.10 -2.96
N THR A 42 -3.14 -0.38 -3.15
CA THR A 42 -2.66 -1.50 -3.95
C THR A 42 -1.23 -1.87 -3.58
N CYS A 43 -0.93 -3.16 -3.63
CA CYS A 43 0.42 -3.71 -3.48
C CYS A 43 1.02 -4.22 -4.80
N ARG A 44 0.34 -4.00 -5.94
CA ARG A 44 0.75 -4.46 -7.26
C ARG A 44 1.31 -3.34 -8.10
N ALA A 45 2.53 -3.51 -8.59
CA ALA A 45 3.23 -2.54 -9.42
C ALA A 45 2.48 -2.18 -10.71
N ALA A 46 1.86 -3.17 -11.37
CA ALA A 46 1.07 -2.94 -12.57
C ALA A 46 -0.13 -2.02 -12.30
N VAL A 47 -0.85 -2.24 -11.19
CA VAL A 47 -1.97 -1.38 -10.79
C VAL A 47 -1.48 0.02 -10.42
N ALA A 48 -0.40 0.11 -9.61
CA ALA A 48 0.19 1.38 -9.22
C ALA A 48 0.61 2.22 -10.44
N LYS A 49 1.22 1.59 -11.46
CA LYS A 49 1.60 2.26 -12.71
C LYS A 49 0.39 2.91 -13.38
N GLU A 50 -0.66 2.14 -13.63
CA GLU A 50 -1.86 2.62 -14.32
C GLU A 50 -2.54 3.80 -13.59
N VAL A 51 -2.63 3.74 -12.27
CA VAL A 51 -3.27 4.80 -11.50
C VAL A 51 -2.38 6.05 -11.39
N LEU A 52 -1.08 5.90 -11.32
CA LEU A 52 -0.13 7.02 -11.30
C LEU A 52 -0.07 7.73 -12.66
N GLU A 53 -0.24 7.01 -13.78
CA GLU A 53 -0.41 7.60 -15.12
C GLU A 53 -1.70 8.44 -15.24
N LEU A 54 -2.72 8.16 -14.41
CA LEU A 54 -3.94 8.97 -14.28
C LEU A 54 -3.79 10.17 -13.33
N GLY A 55 -2.63 10.36 -12.70
CA GLY A 55 -2.37 11.48 -11.80
C GLY A 55 -2.83 11.27 -10.36
N VAL A 56 -2.86 10.02 -9.90
CA VAL A 56 -3.09 9.71 -8.47
C VAL A 56 -1.91 10.20 -7.63
N ASP A 57 -2.19 10.77 -6.45
CA ASP A 57 -1.21 11.45 -5.61
C ASP A 57 -0.48 10.51 -4.65
N ILE A 58 -1.18 9.47 -4.17
CA ILE A 58 -0.72 8.65 -3.05
C ILE A 58 -0.93 7.17 -3.38
N ILE A 59 0.10 6.35 -3.15
CA ILE A 59 -0.02 4.90 -3.10
C ILE A 59 0.00 4.44 -1.64
N ASN A 60 -1.08 3.78 -1.21
CA ASN A 60 -1.17 3.08 0.06
C ASN A 60 -0.83 1.61 -0.18
N ASP A 61 0.38 1.21 0.21
CA ASP A 61 0.83 -0.17 0.07
C ASP A 61 0.82 -0.87 1.43
N VAL A 62 -0.20 -1.68 1.66
CA VAL A 62 -0.36 -2.48 2.89
C VAL A 62 0.80 -3.44 3.12
N THR A 63 1.56 -3.78 2.08
CA THR A 63 2.74 -4.66 2.19
C THR A 63 4.03 -3.90 2.45
N GLY A 64 4.00 -2.57 2.43
CA GLY A 64 5.17 -1.73 2.66
C GLY A 64 6.30 -1.98 1.66
N LEU A 65 5.98 -2.08 0.38
CA LEU A 65 6.89 -2.34 -0.75
C LEU A 65 7.55 -3.74 -0.73
N LYS A 66 7.00 -4.71 0.02
CA LYS A 66 7.62 -6.04 0.21
C LYS A 66 6.96 -7.16 -0.60
N TYR A 67 5.87 -6.89 -1.31
CA TYR A 67 5.13 -7.90 -2.07
C TYR A 67 5.60 -7.96 -3.53
N ASP A 68 5.50 -6.88 -4.25
CA ASP A 68 5.83 -6.81 -5.69
C ASP A 68 7.21 -6.18 -5.89
N THR A 69 8.13 -6.96 -6.43
CA THR A 69 9.53 -6.54 -6.64
C THR A 69 9.69 -5.42 -7.68
N MET A 70 8.67 -5.19 -8.51
CA MET A 70 8.65 -4.09 -9.48
C MET A 70 8.12 -2.78 -8.88
N MET A 71 7.42 -2.83 -7.73
CA MET A 71 6.85 -1.65 -7.09
C MET A 71 7.90 -0.55 -6.84
N PRO A 72 9.10 -0.82 -6.30
CA PRO A 72 10.10 0.22 -6.09
C PRO A 72 10.50 0.96 -7.36
N LYS A 73 10.56 0.29 -8.52
CA LYS A 73 10.87 0.93 -9.82
C LYS A 73 9.75 1.85 -10.28
N ILE A 74 8.50 1.47 -10.08
CA ILE A 74 7.34 2.30 -10.39
C ILE A 74 7.34 3.54 -9.49
N ILE A 75 7.55 3.35 -8.19
CA ILE A 75 7.62 4.43 -7.21
C ILE A 75 8.79 5.40 -7.53
N GLU A 76 9.97 4.90 -7.89
CA GLU A 76 11.11 5.75 -8.32
C GLU A 76 10.75 6.61 -9.53
N ARG A 77 10.06 6.03 -10.52
CA ARG A 77 9.68 6.71 -11.76
C ARG A 77 8.68 7.84 -11.54
N PHE A 78 7.64 7.61 -10.76
CA PHE A 78 6.53 8.56 -10.58
C PHE A 78 6.67 9.44 -9.34
N CYS A 79 7.46 9.03 -8.38
CA CYS A 79 7.71 9.72 -7.11
C CYS A 79 6.41 10.18 -6.39
N PRO A 80 5.39 9.29 -6.19
CA PRO A 80 4.18 9.63 -5.45
C PRO A 80 4.47 9.82 -3.96
N SER A 81 3.47 10.29 -3.21
CA SER A 81 3.46 10.09 -1.76
C SER A 81 3.11 8.64 -1.43
N LEU A 82 3.61 8.13 -0.31
CA LEU A 82 3.44 6.74 0.10
C LEU A 82 2.83 6.63 1.50
N ILE A 83 1.93 5.67 1.67
CA ILE A 83 1.57 5.13 2.98
C ILE A 83 2.09 3.70 3.02
N LEU A 84 3.00 3.42 3.96
CA LEU A 84 3.68 2.12 4.07
C LEU A 84 3.31 1.44 5.38
N CYS A 85 2.63 0.29 5.28
CA CYS A 85 2.22 -0.48 6.45
C CYS A 85 3.32 -1.41 6.97
N ALA A 86 3.29 -1.66 8.28
CA ALA A 86 4.15 -2.64 8.96
C ALA A 86 3.71 -4.07 8.63
N TYR A 87 3.89 -4.46 7.37
CA TYR A 87 3.46 -5.76 6.85
C TYR A 87 4.33 -6.91 7.33
N SER A 88 3.68 -8.00 7.77
CA SER A 88 4.29 -9.29 8.03
C SER A 88 3.53 -10.43 7.36
N LYS A 89 4.26 -11.36 6.71
CA LYS A 89 3.68 -12.62 6.21
C LYS A 89 3.31 -13.60 7.32
N LYS A 90 3.93 -13.44 8.50
CA LYS A 90 3.69 -14.27 9.68
C LYS A 90 2.95 -13.49 10.74
N ILE A 91 2.19 -14.19 11.55
CA ILE A 91 1.54 -13.58 12.73
C ILE A 91 2.63 -13.13 13.69
N ILE A 92 2.56 -11.87 14.12
CA ILE A 92 3.46 -11.29 15.11
C ILE A 92 3.03 -11.79 16.49
N THR A 93 3.90 -12.57 17.15
CA THR A 93 3.63 -13.18 18.46
C THR A 93 4.53 -12.67 19.58
N GLY A 94 5.63 -12.03 19.22
CA GLY A 94 6.65 -11.52 20.15
C GLY A 94 6.40 -10.08 20.62
N ASN A 95 7.46 -9.32 20.78
CA ASN A 95 7.39 -7.89 21.11
C ASN A 95 6.86 -7.11 19.88
N GLN A 96 5.55 -6.87 19.88
CA GLN A 96 4.84 -6.26 18.76
C GLN A 96 5.40 -4.89 18.37
N LEU A 97 5.77 -4.07 19.35
CA LEU A 97 6.34 -2.74 19.09
C LEU A 97 7.69 -2.84 18.37
N GLN A 98 8.57 -3.73 18.86
CA GLN A 98 9.89 -3.92 18.28
C GLN A 98 9.80 -4.49 16.86
N GLU A 99 8.96 -5.50 16.67
CA GLU A 99 8.74 -6.11 15.35
C GLU A 99 8.11 -5.11 14.36
N THR A 100 7.11 -4.33 14.79
CA THR A 100 6.53 -3.25 13.97
C THR A 100 7.59 -2.25 13.52
N LYS A 101 8.46 -1.78 14.43
CA LYS A 101 9.57 -0.88 14.09
C LYS A 101 10.52 -1.49 13.07
N GLN A 102 10.86 -2.78 13.20
CA GLN A 102 11.73 -3.48 12.25
C GLN A 102 11.10 -3.61 10.86
N LEU A 103 9.79 -3.92 10.81
CA LEU A 103 9.05 -4.03 9.55
C LEU A 103 8.99 -2.69 8.81
N LEU A 104 8.73 -1.60 9.52
CA LEU A 104 8.73 -0.24 8.97
C LEU A 104 10.13 0.19 8.53
N LYS A 105 11.16 -0.14 9.31
CA LYS A 105 12.55 0.13 8.92
C LYS A 105 12.90 -0.52 7.58
N LYS A 106 12.53 -1.78 7.37
CA LYS A 106 12.73 -2.48 6.08
C LYS A 106 12.03 -1.75 4.92
N SER A 107 10.78 -1.32 5.13
CA SER A 107 10.06 -0.55 4.12
C SER A 107 10.75 0.77 3.78
N LEU A 108 11.27 1.46 4.79
CA LEU A 108 12.03 2.70 4.59
C LEU A 108 13.35 2.47 3.86
N GLU A 109 14.02 1.35 4.07
CA GLU A 109 15.25 1.00 3.33
C GLU A 109 14.94 0.76 1.85
N ILE A 110 13.82 0.08 1.53
CA ILE A 110 13.37 -0.10 0.15
C ILE A 110 13.02 1.25 -0.49
N ALA A 111 12.25 2.09 0.20
CA ALA A 111 11.88 3.42 -0.29
C ALA A 111 13.11 4.32 -0.51
N LYS A 112 14.12 4.23 0.37
CA LYS A 112 15.40 4.94 0.20
C LYS A 112 16.14 4.49 -1.07
N THR A 113 16.17 3.19 -1.34
CA THR A 113 16.78 2.63 -2.56
C THR A 113 16.04 3.12 -3.81
N ALA A 114 14.73 3.28 -3.74
CA ALA A 114 13.88 3.87 -4.79
C ALA A 114 13.92 5.41 -4.79
N LYS A 115 14.85 6.04 -4.04
CA LYS A 115 15.09 7.49 -3.98
C LYS A 115 13.87 8.32 -3.56
N ILE A 116 12.92 7.73 -2.82
CA ILE A 116 11.75 8.45 -2.32
C ILE A 116 12.12 9.31 -1.12
N PRO A 117 11.86 10.63 -1.15
CA PRO A 117 12.09 11.52 -0.02
C PRO A 117 11.26 11.10 1.20
N ARG A 118 11.86 11.13 2.39
CA ARG A 118 11.18 10.83 3.65
C ARG A 118 9.93 11.71 3.89
N THR A 119 9.94 12.92 3.39
CA THR A 119 8.82 13.87 3.46
C THR A 119 7.58 13.44 2.68
N LYS A 120 7.73 12.46 1.79
CA LYS A 120 6.62 11.86 1.03
C LYS A 120 6.12 10.53 1.62
N ILE A 121 6.60 10.13 2.80
CA ILE A 121 6.28 8.82 3.37
C ILE A 121 5.53 8.98 4.69
N VAL A 122 4.36 8.39 4.77
CA VAL A 122 3.61 8.13 5.99
C VAL A 122 3.82 6.66 6.39
N LEU A 123 4.05 6.42 7.67
CA LEU A 123 4.23 5.07 8.22
C LEU A 123 2.96 4.66 8.97
N ASP A 124 2.40 3.52 8.59
CA ASP A 124 1.26 2.91 9.24
C ASP A 124 1.73 1.71 10.09
N PRO A 125 1.55 1.74 11.42
CA PRO A 125 1.90 0.62 12.29
C PRO A 125 1.06 -0.64 12.06
N ALA A 126 0.06 -0.61 11.19
CA ALA A 126 -0.85 -1.72 10.86
C ALA A 126 -1.53 -2.31 12.11
N ILE A 127 -2.08 -1.45 12.98
CA ILE A 127 -2.79 -1.89 14.20
C ILE A 127 -3.99 -2.75 13.78
N GLY A 128 -4.08 -3.96 14.35
CA GLY A 128 -5.12 -4.93 13.99
C GLY A 128 -4.76 -5.87 12.85
N PHE A 129 -3.72 -5.57 12.06
CA PHE A 129 -3.22 -6.45 11.01
C PHE A 129 -2.09 -7.35 11.53
N PHE A 130 -1.96 -8.56 10.94
CA PHE A 130 -0.85 -9.48 11.21
C PHE A 130 -0.66 -9.86 12.69
N ARG A 131 -1.72 -9.74 13.50
CA ARG A 131 -1.76 -10.06 14.91
C ARG A 131 -2.42 -11.43 15.15
N LYS A 132 -2.49 -11.90 16.40
CA LYS A 132 -3.09 -13.21 16.75
C LYS A 132 -4.45 -13.42 16.10
N LYS A 133 -4.65 -14.62 15.49
CA LYS A 133 -5.95 -15.06 14.99
C LYS A 133 -7.03 -14.92 16.07
N GLY A 134 -8.16 -14.33 15.69
CA GLY A 134 -9.39 -14.40 16.45
C GLY A 134 -9.68 -13.29 17.46
N ARG A 135 -8.84 -12.28 17.55
CA ARG A 135 -9.19 -11.06 18.28
C ARG A 135 -8.95 -9.85 17.40
N ASN A 136 -10.03 -9.37 16.83
CA ASN A 136 -10.06 -8.00 16.35
C ASN A 136 -9.78 -7.11 17.57
N PRO A 137 -8.78 -6.22 17.55
CA PRO A 137 -8.53 -5.33 18.67
C PRO A 137 -9.54 -4.17 18.78
N PHE A 138 -10.57 -4.17 17.93
CA PHE A 138 -11.68 -3.24 17.96
C PHE A 138 -12.95 -3.93 18.44
#